data_98be12b0c866c8f61b26e9f81b61b95f
#
_entry.id   98be12b0c866c8f61b26e9f81b61b95f
#
_cell.length_a   1.000
_cell.length_b   1.000
_cell.length_c   1.000
_cell.angle_alpha   90.00
_cell.angle_beta   90.00
_cell.angle_gamma   90.00
#
_symmetry.space_group_name_H-M   'P 1'
#
loop_
_entity.id
_entity.type
_entity.pdbx_description
1 polymer ?
#
loop_
_entity_poly.entity_id
_entity_poly.type
_entity_poly.pdbx_seq_one_letter_code
_entity_poly.pdbx_strand_id
1 'polypeptide(L)'
;MRLNKNIIGLILGPLLFSVILIFVEADGLSFEAKCILASTAWMAVWWVTECVPISVTALLPIVLFPITGGMDLSTTTAAYGHKLVFLFVGGFLIALAIEKWHLHKRLALNIIRVTGSNKSRVILGFMLATAFLSMWISNTATSIMILPVGLAIISQLKDDPNTKENENEIFGKSLMIAIAYSASIGGMATLIGTPPNMVLAGVVEESYGIKLNMFDWMKFGVPLSSFLLIICCLLYTSP
;
A
#
# COMPACT_ATOMS: atom_id res chain seq x y z
N MET A 1 -18.02 1.31 -31.14
CA MET A 1 -16.63 0.83 -30.95
C MET A 1 -16.20 1.21 -29.55
N ARG A 2 -16.22 0.30 -28.56
CA ARG A 2 -15.71 0.61 -27.20
C ARG A 2 -14.18 0.66 -27.30
N LEU A 3 -13.62 1.85 -27.30
CA LEU A 3 -12.16 2.02 -27.18
C LEU A 3 -11.72 1.29 -25.89
N ASN A 4 -10.79 0.35 -26.07
CA ASN A 4 -10.27 -0.43 -24.97
C ASN A 4 -9.55 0.55 -23.99
N LYS A 5 -9.84 0.48 -22.69
CA LYS A 5 -9.25 1.38 -21.67
C LYS A 5 -7.74 1.50 -21.82
N ASN A 6 -7.09 0.42 -22.20
CA ASN A 6 -5.64 0.37 -22.38
C ASN A 6 -5.16 1.23 -23.56
N ILE A 7 -5.90 1.26 -24.67
CA ILE A 7 -5.54 2.09 -25.83
C ILE A 7 -5.73 3.58 -25.50
N ILE A 8 -6.80 3.90 -24.78
CA ILE A 8 -7.03 5.29 -24.32
C ILE A 8 -5.90 5.76 -23.43
N GLY A 9 -5.50 4.97 -22.42
CA GLY A 9 -4.41 5.31 -21.51
C GLY A 9 -3.07 5.47 -22.24
N LEU A 10 -2.79 4.55 -23.18
CA LEU A 10 -1.54 4.56 -23.95
C LEU A 10 -1.36 5.87 -24.77
N ILE A 11 -2.45 6.41 -25.31
CA ILE A 11 -2.43 7.63 -26.12
C ILE A 11 -2.56 8.87 -25.22
N LEU A 12 -3.41 8.84 -24.20
CA LEU A 12 -3.72 9.98 -23.34
C LEU A 12 -2.50 10.45 -22.54
N GLY A 13 -1.65 9.52 -22.07
CA GLY A 13 -0.43 9.86 -21.33
C GLY A 13 0.51 10.76 -22.12
N PRO A 14 1.02 10.31 -23.30
CA PRO A 14 1.88 11.12 -24.15
C PRO A 14 1.22 12.41 -24.66
N LEU A 15 -0.09 12.37 -24.92
CA LEU A 15 -0.84 13.54 -25.36
C LEU A 15 -0.89 14.60 -24.27
N LEU A 16 -1.22 14.21 -23.03
CA LEU A 16 -1.27 15.13 -21.89
C LEU A 16 0.12 15.72 -21.60
N PHE A 17 1.16 14.91 -21.67
CA PHE A 17 2.55 15.37 -21.58
C PHE A 17 2.84 16.47 -22.60
N SER A 18 2.52 16.23 -23.87
CA SER A 18 2.73 17.21 -24.96
C SER A 18 1.93 18.48 -24.77
N VAL A 19 0.66 18.36 -24.35
CA VAL A 19 -0.21 19.51 -24.07
C VAL A 19 0.36 20.37 -22.94
N ILE A 20 0.83 19.75 -21.85
CA ILE A 20 1.44 20.50 -20.74
C ILE A 20 2.69 21.21 -21.19
N LEU A 21 3.58 20.55 -21.94
CA LEU A 21 4.81 21.17 -22.44
C LEU A 21 4.58 22.33 -23.39
N ILE A 22 3.54 22.29 -24.20
CA ILE A 22 3.28 23.32 -25.21
C ILE A 22 2.44 24.48 -24.66
N PHE A 23 1.37 24.17 -23.92
CA PHE A 23 0.33 25.15 -23.61
C PHE A 23 0.32 25.63 -22.16
N VAL A 24 0.98 24.93 -21.22
CA VAL A 24 0.99 25.38 -19.82
C VAL A 24 2.08 26.42 -19.62
N GLU A 25 1.68 27.67 -19.44
CA GLU A 25 2.53 28.75 -18.97
C GLU A 25 1.95 29.24 -17.64
N ALA A 26 2.75 29.15 -16.57
CA ALA A 26 2.35 29.60 -15.24
C ALA A 26 3.47 30.46 -14.67
N ASP A 27 3.10 31.61 -14.13
CA ASP A 27 4.02 32.51 -13.46
C ASP A 27 4.74 31.80 -12.32
N GLY A 28 6.08 31.82 -12.33
CA GLY A 28 6.91 31.15 -11.32
C GLY A 28 7.21 29.67 -11.57
N LEU A 29 6.69 29.05 -12.65
CA LEU A 29 7.03 27.68 -13.02
C LEU A 29 8.27 27.66 -13.93
N SER A 30 9.40 27.14 -13.43
CA SER A 30 10.58 26.97 -14.27
C SER A 30 10.35 25.94 -15.39
N PHE A 31 11.16 25.99 -16.44
CA PHE A 31 11.06 25.04 -17.54
C PHE A 31 11.30 23.60 -17.07
N GLU A 32 12.26 23.39 -16.18
CA GLU A 32 12.57 22.09 -15.58
C GLU A 32 11.37 21.54 -14.78
N ALA A 33 10.77 22.41 -13.95
CA ALA A 33 9.57 22.03 -13.17
C ALA A 33 8.38 21.68 -14.09
N LYS A 34 8.22 22.40 -15.20
CA LYS A 34 7.22 22.11 -16.23
C LYS A 34 7.44 20.73 -16.88
N CYS A 35 8.69 20.39 -17.21
CA CYS A 35 9.04 19.08 -17.75
C CYS A 35 8.75 17.93 -16.77
N ILE A 36 9.07 18.14 -15.49
CA ILE A 36 8.77 17.17 -14.43
C ILE A 36 7.25 17.01 -14.26
N LEU A 37 6.49 18.12 -14.24
CA LEU A 37 5.04 18.10 -14.15
C LEU A 37 4.40 17.32 -15.32
N ALA A 38 4.83 17.60 -16.54
CA ALA A 38 4.34 16.91 -17.74
C ALA A 38 4.61 15.41 -17.69
N SER A 39 5.83 15.03 -17.31
CA SER A 39 6.21 13.61 -17.14
C SER A 39 5.41 12.93 -16.04
N THR A 40 5.17 13.61 -14.92
CA THR A 40 4.36 13.11 -13.82
C THR A 40 2.91 12.88 -14.25
N ALA A 41 2.34 13.79 -15.04
CA ALA A 41 1.00 13.64 -15.59
C ALA A 41 0.88 12.41 -16.51
N TRP A 42 1.88 12.17 -17.36
CA TRP A 42 1.95 10.94 -18.17
C TRP A 42 1.98 9.68 -17.31
N MET A 43 2.88 9.65 -16.32
CA MET A 43 2.97 8.51 -15.40
C MET A 43 1.66 8.26 -14.65
N ALA A 44 1.00 9.33 -14.16
CA ALA A 44 -0.26 9.22 -13.46
C ALA A 44 -1.36 8.59 -14.34
N VAL A 45 -1.47 9.00 -15.60
CA VAL A 45 -2.41 8.40 -16.55
C VAL A 45 -2.13 6.92 -16.74
N TRP A 46 -0.88 6.53 -16.93
CA TRP A 46 -0.52 5.12 -17.13
C TRP A 46 -0.69 4.28 -15.87
N TRP A 47 -0.48 4.83 -14.68
CA TRP A 47 -0.76 4.15 -13.41
C TRP A 47 -2.26 3.92 -13.19
N VAL A 48 -3.09 4.92 -13.48
CA VAL A 48 -4.55 4.81 -13.28
C VAL A 48 -5.19 3.89 -14.31
N THR A 49 -4.69 3.91 -15.55
CA THR A 49 -5.26 3.10 -16.64
C THR A 49 -4.67 1.70 -16.72
N GLU A 50 -3.50 1.47 -16.09
CA GLU A 50 -2.73 0.21 -16.16
C GLU A 50 -2.51 -0.27 -17.59
N CYS A 51 -2.39 0.66 -18.55
CA CYS A 51 -2.22 0.35 -19.97
C CYS A 51 -0.88 -0.33 -20.27
N VAL A 52 0.12 -0.14 -19.41
CA VAL A 52 1.41 -0.85 -19.38
C VAL A 52 1.69 -1.32 -17.95
N PRO A 53 2.57 -2.33 -17.76
CA PRO A 53 2.96 -2.75 -16.41
C PRO A 53 3.49 -1.59 -15.57
N ILE A 54 3.10 -1.54 -14.29
CA ILE A 54 3.48 -0.45 -13.36
C ILE A 54 5.00 -0.26 -13.30
N SER A 55 5.77 -1.35 -13.38
CA SER A 55 7.24 -1.31 -13.41
C SER A 55 7.80 -0.57 -14.64
N VAL A 56 7.14 -0.67 -15.79
CA VAL A 56 7.53 0.06 -17.01
C VAL A 56 7.25 1.55 -16.82
N THR A 57 6.07 1.91 -16.31
CA THR A 57 5.74 3.31 -15.99
C THR A 57 6.72 3.91 -14.98
N ALA A 58 7.14 3.12 -13.99
CA ALA A 58 8.11 3.57 -12.99
C ALA A 58 9.51 3.89 -13.56
N LEU A 59 9.86 3.37 -14.73
CA LEU A 59 11.13 3.65 -15.42
C LEU A 59 11.07 4.87 -16.37
N LEU A 60 9.89 5.41 -16.64
CA LEU A 60 9.75 6.57 -17.53
C LEU A 60 10.58 7.79 -17.11
N PRO A 61 10.75 8.14 -15.83
CA PRO A 61 11.57 9.27 -15.41
C PRO A 61 13.00 9.19 -15.91
N ILE A 62 13.61 8.00 -15.98
CA ILE A 62 15.00 7.80 -16.44
C ILE A 62 15.16 8.28 -17.89
N VAL A 63 14.09 8.18 -18.67
CA VAL A 63 14.10 8.60 -20.10
C VAL A 63 13.58 10.03 -20.24
N LEU A 64 12.44 10.34 -19.64
CA LEU A 64 11.75 11.61 -19.88
C LEU A 64 12.47 12.80 -19.25
N PHE A 65 12.98 12.68 -18.03
CA PHE A 65 13.60 13.80 -17.33
C PHE A 65 14.88 14.29 -18.06
N PRO A 66 15.83 13.41 -18.43
CA PRO A 66 17.00 13.86 -19.17
C PRO A 66 16.69 14.37 -20.58
N ILE A 67 15.79 13.70 -21.32
CA ILE A 67 15.47 14.09 -22.71
C ILE A 67 14.79 15.46 -22.76
N THR A 68 13.95 15.76 -21.78
CA THR A 68 13.23 17.05 -21.72
C THR A 68 14.05 18.16 -21.06
N GLY A 69 15.17 17.83 -20.41
CA GLY A 69 15.95 18.79 -19.63
C GLY A 69 15.37 19.10 -18.27
N GLY A 70 14.37 18.33 -17.80
CA GLY A 70 13.77 18.51 -16.48
C GLY A 70 14.72 18.16 -15.33
N MET A 71 15.60 17.17 -15.54
CA MET A 71 16.60 16.75 -14.57
C MET A 71 17.72 15.98 -15.30
N ASP A 72 18.96 16.10 -14.83
CA ASP A 72 20.06 15.34 -15.43
C ASP A 72 19.97 13.83 -15.12
N LEU A 73 20.62 13.02 -15.98
CA LEU A 73 20.58 11.56 -15.88
C LEU A 73 21.16 11.04 -14.56
N SER A 74 22.26 11.65 -14.08
CA SER A 74 22.94 11.24 -12.85
C SER A 74 22.04 11.41 -11.63
N THR A 75 21.42 12.58 -11.50
CA THR A 75 20.47 12.88 -10.41
C THR A 75 19.24 11.99 -10.50
N THR A 76 18.69 11.79 -11.71
CA THR A 76 17.53 10.93 -11.91
C THR A 76 17.81 9.48 -11.51
N THR A 77 18.94 8.92 -11.96
CA THR A 77 19.28 7.51 -11.66
C THR A 77 19.73 7.31 -10.22
N ALA A 78 20.32 8.31 -9.57
CA ALA A 78 20.67 8.25 -8.15
C ALA A 78 19.45 7.96 -7.25
N ALA A 79 18.27 8.48 -7.60
CA ALA A 79 17.03 8.20 -6.88
C ALA A 79 16.66 6.70 -6.88
N TYR A 80 16.93 5.98 -7.97
CA TYR A 80 16.69 4.53 -8.07
C TYR A 80 17.70 3.70 -7.25
N GLY A 81 18.91 4.25 -7.04
CA GLY A 81 19.95 3.64 -6.20
C GLY A 81 19.94 4.11 -4.76
N HIS A 82 18.89 4.79 -4.31
CA HIS A 82 18.84 5.31 -2.95
C HIS A 82 18.84 4.19 -1.89
N LYS A 83 19.55 4.40 -0.76
CA LYS A 83 19.70 3.40 0.33
C LYS A 83 18.37 2.82 0.84
N LEU A 84 17.30 3.61 0.82
CA LEU A 84 15.97 3.16 1.25
C LEU A 84 15.36 2.14 0.27
N VAL A 85 15.69 2.19 -1.02
CA VAL A 85 15.27 1.16 -2.00
C VAL A 85 15.87 -0.19 -1.62
N PHE A 86 17.15 -0.23 -1.24
CA PHE A 86 17.81 -1.47 -0.79
C PHE A 86 17.27 -1.96 0.56
N LEU A 87 16.87 -1.06 1.45
CA LEU A 87 16.17 -1.45 2.68
C LEU A 87 14.84 -2.14 2.37
N PHE A 88 14.08 -1.66 1.38
CA PHE A 88 12.88 -2.34 0.88
C PHE A 88 13.18 -3.73 0.31
N VAL A 89 14.20 -3.84 -0.53
CA VAL A 89 14.61 -5.13 -1.09
C VAL A 89 14.90 -6.12 0.03
N GLY A 90 15.65 -5.71 1.06
CA GLY A 90 15.91 -6.53 2.24
C GLY A 90 14.62 -6.93 2.98
N GLY A 91 13.71 -5.99 3.20
CA GLY A 91 12.40 -6.25 3.79
C GLY A 91 11.56 -7.24 2.98
N PHE A 92 11.53 -7.11 1.66
CA PHE A 92 10.82 -8.05 0.77
C PHE A 92 11.44 -9.45 0.76
N LEU A 93 12.75 -9.57 0.84
CA LEU A 93 13.41 -10.89 0.96
C LEU A 93 13.01 -11.60 2.26
N ILE A 94 12.94 -10.87 3.38
CA ILE A 94 12.45 -11.41 4.65
C ILE A 94 10.96 -11.80 4.52
N ALA A 95 10.14 -10.95 3.91
CA ALA A 95 8.73 -11.23 3.67
C ALA A 95 8.52 -12.50 2.84
N LEU A 96 9.28 -12.68 1.76
CA LEU A 96 9.27 -13.89 0.93
C LEU A 96 9.67 -15.14 1.72
N ALA A 97 10.64 -15.04 2.64
CA ALA A 97 11.01 -16.15 3.51
C ALA A 97 9.86 -16.50 4.48
N ILE A 98 9.22 -15.52 5.09
CA ILE A 98 8.04 -15.69 5.96
C ILE A 98 6.90 -16.37 5.18
N GLU A 99 6.69 -15.98 3.94
CA GLU A 99 5.68 -16.55 3.06
C GLU A 99 6.01 -18.00 2.69
N LYS A 100 7.21 -18.26 2.19
CA LYS A 100 7.68 -19.59 1.77
C LYS A 100 7.55 -20.65 2.88
N TRP A 101 7.86 -20.29 4.11
CA TRP A 101 7.79 -21.18 5.26
C TRP A 101 6.44 -21.16 5.98
N HIS A 102 5.43 -20.49 5.44
CA HIS A 102 4.09 -20.37 6.00
C HIS A 102 4.07 -19.87 7.46
N LEU A 103 5.08 -19.09 7.87
CA LEU A 103 5.18 -18.56 9.22
C LEU A 103 4.00 -17.62 9.51
N HIS A 104 3.60 -16.80 8.53
CA HIS A 104 2.44 -15.91 8.62
C HIS A 104 1.15 -16.65 8.99
N LYS A 105 0.90 -17.87 8.43
CA LYS A 105 -0.30 -18.67 8.75
C LYS A 105 -0.26 -19.16 10.20
N ARG A 106 0.91 -19.60 10.66
CA ARG A 106 1.08 -20.08 12.05
C ARG A 106 0.85 -18.94 13.04
N LEU A 107 1.41 -17.76 12.78
CA LEU A 107 1.24 -16.58 13.62
C LEU A 107 -0.22 -16.14 13.65
N ALA A 108 -0.87 -16.00 12.48
CA ALA A 108 -2.28 -15.63 12.39
C ALA A 108 -3.20 -16.61 13.13
N LEU A 109 -3.06 -17.90 12.91
CA LEU A 109 -3.86 -18.93 13.58
C LEU A 109 -3.67 -18.94 15.10
N ASN A 110 -2.43 -18.73 15.59
CA ASN A 110 -2.18 -18.63 17.01
C ASN A 110 -2.87 -17.40 17.64
N ILE A 111 -2.78 -16.24 17.00
CA ILE A 111 -3.44 -15.02 17.47
C ILE A 111 -4.96 -15.22 17.50
N ILE A 112 -5.55 -15.75 16.41
CA ILE A 112 -6.99 -16.01 16.33
C ILE A 112 -7.44 -17.02 17.39
N ARG A 113 -6.64 -18.06 17.64
CA ARG A 113 -6.94 -19.06 18.66
C ARG A 113 -7.00 -18.48 20.08
N VAL A 114 -6.13 -17.52 20.39
CA VAL A 114 -6.06 -16.87 21.70
C VAL A 114 -7.22 -15.89 21.91
N THR A 115 -7.69 -15.24 20.83
CA THR A 115 -8.78 -14.24 20.93
C THR A 115 -10.16 -14.84 21.21
N GLY A 116 -10.39 -16.11 20.86
CA GLY A 116 -11.64 -16.84 21.17
C GLY A 116 -12.59 -16.99 19.97
N SER A 117 -13.75 -17.65 20.20
CA SER A 117 -14.66 -18.15 19.15
C SER A 117 -15.89 -17.28 18.87
N ASN A 118 -16.15 -16.21 19.64
CA ASN A 118 -17.28 -15.31 19.38
C ASN A 118 -16.99 -14.47 18.12
N LYS A 119 -18.02 -14.18 17.31
CA LYS A 119 -17.91 -13.41 16.03
C LYS A 119 -17.07 -12.14 16.18
N SER A 120 -17.34 -11.30 17.19
CA SER A 120 -16.55 -10.07 17.44
C SER A 120 -15.09 -10.36 17.80
N ARG A 121 -14.84 -11.39 18.62
CA ARG A 121 -13.48 -11.79 19.00
C ARG A 121 -12.70 -12.38 17.83
N VAL A 122 -13.38 -13.09 16.92
CA VAL A 122 -12.77 -13.57 15.67
C VAL A 122 -12.33 -12.40 14.81
N ILE A 123 -13.19 -11.40 14.60
CA ILE A 123 -12.83 -10.18 13.88
C ILE A 123 -11.62 -9.51 14.52
N LEU A 124 -11.62 -9.32 15.85
CA LEU A 124 -10.49 -8.76 16.59
C LEU A 124 -9.20 -9.57 16.36
N GLY A 125 -9.28 -10.90 16.43
CA GLY A 125 -8.13 -11.78 16.19
C GLY A 125 -7.55 -11.60 14.78
N PHE A 126 -8.42 -11.55 13.78
CA PHE A 126 -8.00 -11.27 12.41
C PHE A 126 -7.37 -9.87 12.26
N MET A 127 -7.96 -8.85 12.88
CA MET A 127 -7.42 -7.50 12.87
C MET A 127 -6.03 -7.43 13.48
N LEU A 128 -5.84 -8.02 14.65
CA LEU A 128 -4.54 -8.04 15.34
C LEU A 128 -3.50 -8.83 14.53
N ALA A 129 -3.87 -10.01 14.01
CA ALA A 129 -2.98 -10.84 13.21
C ALA A 129 -2.56 -10.12 11.92
N THR A 130 -3.53 -9.53 11.22
CA THR A 130 -3.30 -8.81 9.98
C THR A 130 -2.44 -7.57 10.21
N ALA A 131 -2.74 -6.76 11.21
CA ALA A 131 -1.97 -5.57 11.55
C ALA A 131 -0.52 -5.93 11.91
N PHE A 132 -0.32 -6.96 12.75
CA PHE A 132 1.02 -7.42 13.14
C PHE A 132 1.84 -7.90 11.95
N LEU A 133 1.25 -8.70 11.07
CA LEU A 133 1.94 -9.18 9.86
C LEU A 133 2.25 -8.05 8.89
N SER A 134 1.34 -7.11 8.73
CA SER A 134 1.49 -5.97 7.84
C SER A 134 2.55 -4.96 8.29
N MET A 135 3.02 -5.03 9.52
CA MET A 135 4.20 -4.28 9.97
C MET A 135 5.48 -4.71 9.23
N TRP A 136 5.54 -5.93 8.74
CA TRP A 136 6.75 -6.57 8.19
C TRP A 136 6.61 -6.96 6.72
N ILE A 137 5.38 -7.13 6.25
CA ILE A 137 5.02 -7.58 4.90
C ILE A 137 4.11 -6.51 4.30
N SER A 138 4.12 -6.32 2.98
CA SER A 138 3.24 -5.33 2.34
C SER A 138 1.76 -5.58 2.65
N ASN A 139 0.98 -4.50 2.76
CA ASN A 139 -0.44 -4.54 3.10
C ASN A 139 -1.24 -5.46 2.15
N THR A 140 -0.95 -5.36 0.86
CA THR A 140 -1.60 -6.19 -0.18
C THR A 140 -1.28 -7.66 0.00
N ALA A 141 0.01 -8.02 0.18
CA ALA A 141 0.42 -9.40 0.38
C ALA A 141 -0.20 -9.98 1.67
N THR A 142 -0.19 -9.21 2.76
CA THR A 142 -0.81 -9.61 4.03
C THR A 142 -2.31 -9.86 3.86
N SER A 143 -3.03 -8.95 3.20
CA SER A 143 -4.47 -9.11 2.95
C SER A 143 -4.77 -10.35 2.12
N ILE A 144 -4.06 -10.57 1.02
CA ILE A 144 -4.23 -11.75 0.15
C ILE A 144 -3.93 -13.06 0.91
N MET A 145 -2.93 -13.06 1.78
CA MET A 145 -2.56 -14.25 2.55
C MET A 145 -3.58 -14.59 3.65
N ILE A 146 -4.19 -13.60 4.27
CA ILE A 146 -5.17 -13.79 5.35
C ILE A 146 -6.57 -14.07 4.79
N LEU A 147 -6.90 -13.57 3.60
CA LEU A 147 -8.20 -13.72 2.96
C LEU A 147 -8.70 -15.17 2.91
N PRO A 148 -7.93 -16.19 2.44
CA PRO A 148 -8.39 -17.57 2.40
C PRO A 148 -8.75 -18.14 3.78
N VAL A 149 -8.04 -17.71 4.84
CA VAL A 149 -8.34 -18.13 6.22
C VAL A 149 -9.68 -17.54 6.68
N GLY A 150 -9.91 -16.26 6.38
CA GLY A 150 -11.20 -15.59 6.65
C GLY A 150 -12.36 -16.24 5.90
N LEU A 151 -12.19 -16.53 4.62
CA LEU A 151 -13.20 -17.19 3.78
C LEU A 151 -13.53 -18.60 4.30
N ALA A 152 -12.52 -19.36 4.75
CA ALA A 152 -12.74 -20.68 5.34
C ALA A 152 -13.57 -20.63 6.61
N ILE A 153 -13.40 -19.61 7.45
CA ILE A 153 -14.22 -19.43 8.65
C ILE A 153 -15.65 -19.03 8.26
N ILE A 154 -15.83 -18.10 7.33
CA ILE A 154 -17.15 -17.68 6.86
C ILE A 154 -17.94 -18.88 6.33
N SER A 155 -17.29 -19.76 5.56
CA SER A 155 -17.94 -20.96 4.99
C SER A 155 -18.35 -21.99 6.04
N GLN A 156 -17.74 -21.97 7.23
CA GLN A 156 -18.08 -22.89 8.33
C GLN A 156 -19.23 -22.37 9.23
N LEU A 157 -19.56 -21.08 9.13
CA LEU A 157 -20.67 -20.52 9.89
C LEU A 157 -22.00 -20.97 9.25
N LYS A 158 -22.95 -21.32 10.12
CA LYS A 158 -24.32 -21.62 9.69
C LYS A 158 -25.20 -20.42 10.02
N ASP A 159 -26.06 -20.06 9.08
CA ASP A 159 -27.09 -19.05 9.33
C ASP A 159 -28.11 -19.62 10.34
N ASP A 160 -28.57 -18.78 11.25
CA ASP A 160 -29.70 -19.12 12.09
C ASP A 160 -30.99 -18.94 11.28
N PRO A 161 -31.78 -20.01 11.07
CA PRO A 161 -33.01 -19.92 10.28
C PRO A 161 -34.08 -18.99 10.89
N ASN A 162 -33.91 -18.57 12.16
CA ASN A 162 -34.83 -17.65 12.83
C ASN A 162 -34.43 -16.17 12.68
N THR A 163 -33.25 -15.85 12.16
CA THR A 163 -32.81 -14.47 11.92
C THR A 163 -33.38 -13.95 10.59
N LYS A 164 -33.90 -12.71 10.63
CA LYS A 164 -34.43 -12.03 9.43
C LYS A 164 -33.30 -11.53 8.48
N GLU A 165 -32.09 -11.43 8.96
CA GLU A 165 -30.91 -10.99 8.22
C GLU A 165 -29.93 -12.14 8.07
N ASN A 166 -29.23 -12.17 6.93
CA ASN A 166 -28.16 -13.13 6.72
C ASN A 166 -26.92 -12.73 7.53
N GLU A 167 -26.88 -13.16 8.80
CA GLU A 167 -25.77 -12.83 9.72
C GLU A 167 -24.39 -13.26 9.20
N ASN A 168 -24.31 -14.34 8.42
CA ASN A 168 -23.04 -14.78 7.85
C ASN A 168 -22.56 -13.84 6.76
N GLU A 169 -23.48 -13.24 6.00
CA GLU A 169 -23.12 -12.25 4.99
C GLU A 169 -22.60 -10.96 5.63
N ILE A 170 -23.30 -10.47 6.67
CA ILE A 170 -22.89 -9.29 7.44
C ILE A 170 -21.53 -9.53 8.11
N PHE A 171 -21.36 -10.66 8.79
CA PHE A 171 -20.09 -11.04 9.41
C PHE A 171 -18.97 -11.15 8.35
N GLY A 172 -19.25 -11.77 7.21
CA GLY A 172 -18.30 -11.92 6.13
C GLY A 172 -17.82 -10.57 5.58
N LYS A 173 -18.75 -9.64 5.32
CA LYS A 173 -18.43 -8.28 4.89
C LYS A 173 -17.57 -7.55 5.92
N SER A 174 -17.99 -7.59 7.19
CA SER A 174 -17.26 -6.95 8.30
C SER A 174 -15.85 -7.52 8.45
N LEU A 175 -15.69 -8.84 8.37
CA LEU A 175 -14.38 -9.50 8.46
C LEU A 175 -13.45 -9.10 7.31
N MET A 176 -13.96 -9.07 6.06
CA MET A 176 -13.15 -8.68 4.89
C MET A 176 -12.69 -7.24 4.98
N ILE A 177 -13.58 -6.33 5.37
CA ILE A 177 -13.25 -4.92 5.53
C ILE A 177 -12.27 -4.73 6.70
N ALA A 178 -12.48 -5.42 7.82
CA ALA A 178 -11.60 -5.38 8.98
C ALA A 178 -10.17 -5.84 8.63
N ILE A 179 -10.02 -6.90 7.83
CA ILE A 179 -8.72 -7.36 7.32
C ILE A 179 -8.06 -6.26 6.49
N ALA A 180 -8.77 -5.66 5.54
CA ALA A 180 -8.23 -4.63 4.65
C ALA A 180 -7.74 -3.39 5.40
N TYR A 181 -8.56 -2.86 6.32
CA TYR A 181 -8.18 -1.71 7.15
C TYR A 181 -7.03 -2.05 8.10
N SER A 182 -7.07 -3.22 8.72
CA SER A 182 -5.99 -3.64 9.64
C SER A 182 -4.65 -3.82 8.94
N ALA A 183 -4.64 -4.28 7.69
CA ALA A 183 -3.43 -4.33 6.88
C ALA A 183 -2.86 -2.92 6.65
N SER A 184 -3.69 -1.96 6.26
CA SER A 184 -3.26 -0.57 6.04
C SER A 184 -2.79 0.10 7.32
N ILE A 185 -3.52 -0.08 8.44
CA ILE A 185 -3.19 0.47 9.74
C ILE A 185 -1.88 -0.14 10.27
N GLY A 186 -1.72 -1.46 10.17
CA GLY A 186 -0.50 -2.16 10.59
C GLY A 186 0.73 -1.72 9.81
N GLY A 187 0.59 -1.52 8.49
CA GLY A 187 1.67 -1.04 7.64
C GLY A 187 2.24 0.31 8.03
N MET A 188 1.47 1.18 8.68
CA MET A 188 1.97 2.47 9.18
C MET A 188 2.89 2.34 10.40
N ALA A 189 2.86 1.22 11.12
CA ALA A 189 3.59 1.05 12.38
C ALA A 189 5.11 1.00 12.23
N THR A 190 5.63 0.58 11.07
CA THR A 190 7.07 0.47 10.81
C THR A 190 7.48 1.14 9.51
N LEU A 191 8.76 1.47 9.37
CA LEU A 191 9.28 2.06 8.12
C LEU A 191 9.08 1.15 6.90
N ILE A 192 9.22 -0.16 7.06
CA ILE A 192 9.15 -1.13 5.96
C ILE A 192 7.74 -1.66 5.69
N GLY A 193 6.77 -1.38 6.56
CA GLY A 193 5.42 -1.90 6.42
C GLY A 193 4.68 -1.37 5.19
N THR A 194 4.96 -0.12 4.79
CA THR A 194 4.39 0.45 3.57
C THR A 194 5.35 1.45 2.91
N PRO A 195 5.43 1.49 1.54
CA PRO A 195 6.32 2.38 0.81
C PRO A 195 6.25 3.87 1.20
N PRO A 196 5.08 4.48 1.40
CA PRO A 196 4.99 5.89 1.76
C PRO A 196 5.77 6.29 3.02
N ASN A 197 5.91 5.38 3.99
CA ASN A 197 6.66 5.65 5.22
C ASN A 197 8.14 5.94 4.91
N MET A 198 8.73 5.16 4.03
CA MET A 198 10.13 5.34 3.65
C MET A 198 10.33 6.55 2.74
N VAL A 199 9.38 6.83 1.86
CA VAL A 199 9.41 8.06 1.04
C VAL A 199 9.41 9.27 1.96
N LEU A 200 8.52 9.30 2.97
CA LEU A 200 8.50 10.37 3.96
C LEU A 200 9.82 10.48 4.73
N ALA A 201 10.38 9.36 5.18
CA ALA A 201 11.67 9.35 5.88
C ALA A 201 12.80 9.87 4.98
N GLY A 202 12.80 9.54 3.69
CA GLY A 202 13.76 10.07 2.70
C GLY A 202 13.64 11.58 2.51
N VAL A 203 12.42 12.06 2.30
CA VAL A 203 12.14 13.50 2.15
C VAL A 203 12.54 14.28 3.40
N VAL A 204 12.26 13.76 4.59
CA VAL A 204 12.67 14.40 5.87
C VAL A 204 14.18 14.42 6.01
N GLU A 205 14.88 13.36 5.60
CA GLU A 205 16.35 13.35 5.63
C GLU A 205 16.94 14.36 4.65
N GLU A 206 16.42 14.42 3.40
CA GLU A 206 16.92 15.35 2.37
C GLU A 206 16.60 16.81 2.69
N SER A 207 15.38 17.11 3.19
CA SER A 207 14.92 18.47 3.40
C SER A 207 15.39 19.07 4.72
N TYR A 208 15.52 18.25 5.78
CA TYR A 208 15.78 18.70 7.15
C TYR A 208 17.05 18.12 7.75
N GLY A 209 17.74 17.20 7.07
CA GLY A 209 18.92 16.50 7.60
C GLY A 209 18.60 15.52 8.74
N ILE A 210 17.33 15.23 9.01
CA ILE A 210 16.90 14.39 10.13
C ILE A 210 16.80 12.94 9.63
N LYS A 211 17.64 12.06 10.19
CA LYS A 211 17.62 10.63 9.89
C LYS A 211 16.61 9.91 10.77
N LEU A 212 15.54 9.43 10.17
CA LEU A 212 14.56 8.59 10.84
C LEU A 212 14.96 7.11 10.68
N ASN A 213 15.36 6.47 11.78
CA ASN A 213 15.61 5.04 11.80
C ASN A 213 14.32 4.25 12.16
N MET A 214 14.38 2.92 12.05
CA MET A 214 13.24 2.03 12.32
C MET A 214 12.62 2.28 13.70
N PHE A 215 13.45 2.40 14.76
CA PHE A 215 12.95 2.56 16.12
C PHE A 215 12.36 3.95 16.37
N ASP A 216 12.91 5.00 15.76
CA ASP A 216 12.37 6.35 15.89
C ASP A 216 11.01 6.44 15.21
N TRP A 217 10.85 5.80 14.05
CA TRP A 217 9.55 5.68 13.41
C TRP A 217 8.56 4.91 14.28
N MET A 218 8.95 3.75 14.82
CA MET A 218 8.08 2.92 15.66
C MET A 218 7.60 3.61 16.94
N LYS A 219 8.39 4.51 17.53
CA LYS A 219 7.95 5.29 18.70
C LYS A 219 6.67 6.09 18.44
N PHE A 220 6.49 6.53 17.22
CA PHE A 220 5.29 7.24 16.78
C PHE A 220 4.30 6.30 16.05
N GLY A 221 4.79 5.49 15.14
CA GLY A 221 3.97 4.65 14.26
C GLY A 221 3.20 3.57 15.01
N VAL A 222 3.82 2.90 16.00
CA VAL A 222 3.14 1.85 16.78
C VAL A 222 2.02 2.41 17.65
N PRO A 223 2.19 3.49 18.45
CA PRO A 223 1.09 4.09 19.18
C PRO A 223 -0.06 4.56 18.29
N LEU A 224 0.27 5.23 17.17
CA LEU A 224 -0.74 5.71 16.22
C LEU A 224 -1.53 4.55 15.60
N SER A 225 -0.84 3.52 15.12
CA SER A 225 -1.49 2.33 14.54
C SER A 225 -2.33 1.60 15.57
N SER A 226 -1.85 1.48 16.82
CA SER A 226 -2.61 0.86 17.90
C SER A 226 -3.90 1.63 18.21
N PHE A 227 -3.83 2.95 18.27
CA PHE A 227 -4.99 3.82 18.47
C PHE A 227 -6.01 3.68 17.33
N LEU A 228 -5.56 3.74 16.08
CA LEU A 228 -6.41 3.57 14.91
C LEU A 228 -7.02 2.16 14.84
N LEU A 229 -6.27 1.14 15.23
CA LEU A 229 -6.75 -0.23 15.28
C LEU A 229 -7.85 -0.41 16.32
N ILE A 230 -7.74 0.24 17.49
CA ILE A 230 -8.78 0.25 18.52
C ILE A 230 -10.06 0.91 17.97
N ILE A 231 -9.96 2.07 17.35
CA ILE A 231 -11.12 2.74 16.72
C ILE A 231 -11.76 1.84 15.68
N CYS A 232 -10.96 1.29 14.77
CA CYS A 232 -11.43 0.39 13.73
C CYS A 232 -12.11 -0.86 14.35
N CYS A 233 -11.52 -1.44 15.39
CA CYS A 233 -12.08 -2.57 16.10
C CYS A 233 -13.46 -2.24 16.70
N LEU A 234 -13.59 -1.10 17.37
CA LEU A 234 -14.88 -0.68 17.96
C LEU A 234 -15.95 -0.49 16.87
N LEU A 235 -15.60 0.01 15.69
CA LEU A 235 -16.55 0.19 14.58
C LEU A 235 -17.06 -1.13 13.99
N TYR A 236 -16.21 -2.17 13.93
CA TYR A 236 -16.56 -3.44 13.27
C TYR A 236 -16.93 -4.57 14.25
N THR A 237 -16.71 -4.39 15.55
CA THR A 237 -17.08 -5.36 16.59
C THR A 237 -18.23 -4.89 17.49
N SER A 238 -18.62 -3.62 17.40
CA SER A 238 -19.82 -3.10 18.08
C SER A 238 -21.08 -3.69 17.46
N PRO A 239 -22.09 -4.08 18.27
CA PRO A 239 -23.34 -4.65 17.80
C PRO A 239 -24.17 -3.65 16.99
#